data_78b55e94b625729ef23c73fceb0501bd
#
_entry.id   78b55e94b625729ef23c73fceb0501bd
#
_cell.length_a   1.000
_cell.length_b   1.000
_cell.length_c   1.000
_cell.angle_alpha   90.00
_cell.angle_beta   90.00
_cell.angle_gamma   90.00
#
_symmetry.space_group_name_H-M   'P 1'
#
loop_
_entity.id
_entity.type
_entity.pdbx_description
1 polymer ?
#
loop_
_entity_poly.entity_id
_entity_poly.type
_entity_poly.pdbx_seq_one_letter_code
_entity_poly.pdbx_strand_id
1 'polypeptide(L)' 'MIRVFNDNKNICECCDNDSVILIDFTEDTKPNDLGTRLYLCEDCKRNLIDILLPF' A
#
# COMPACT_ATOMS: atom_id res chain seq x y z
N MET A 1 -4.27 11.04 5.58
CA MET A 1 -2.96 11.17 4.92
C MET A 1 -2.52 9.83 4.34
N ILE A 2 -1.90 9.85 3.19
CA ILE A 2 -1.38 8.64 2.56
C ILE A 2 0.14 8.66 2.64
N ARG A 3 0.70 7.57 3.11
CA ARG A 3 2.15 7.42 3.22
C ARG A 3 2.57 6.14 2.52
N VAL A 4 3.75 6.16 1.89
CA VAL A 4 4.28 5.00 1.20
C VAL A 4 5.66 4.68 1.78
N PHE A 5 5.85 3.43 2.16
CA PHE A 5 7.11 2.95 2.73
C PHE A 5 7.60 1.73 1.96
N ASN A 6 8.90 1.53 1.95
CA ASN A 6 9.47 0.27 1.48
C ASN A 6 9.20 -0.80 2.53
N ASP A 7 8.75 -1.97 2.08
CA ASP A 7 8.51 -3.08 2.98
C ASP A 7 8.77 -4.40 2.23
N ASN A 8 9.56 -5.27 2.84
CA ASN A 8 9.88 -6.57 2.27
C ASN A 8 9.64 -7.71 3.26
N LYS A 9 8.89 -7.45 4.33
CA LYS A 9 8.67 -8.43 5.40
C LYS A 9 7.28 -9.02 5.40
N ASN A 10 6.39 -8.51 4.55
CA ASN A 10 5.01 -8.94 4.50
C ASN A 10 4.69 -9.53 3.14
N ILE A 11 3.47 -9.99 2.99
CA ILE A 11 3.00 -10.63 1.77
C ILE A 11 2.02 -9.72 1.07
N CYS A 12 2.11 -9.65 -0.26
CA CYS A 12 1.17 -8.88 -1.08
C CYS A 12 -0.27 -9.30 -0.83
N GLU A 13 -1.14 -8.32 -0.67
CA GLU A 13 -2.57 -8.57 -0.41
C GLU A 13 -3.29 -9.21 -1.60
N CYS A 14 -2.75 -9.06 -2.79
CA CYS A 14 -3.44 -9.50 -4.02
C CYS A 14 -2.97 -10.84 -4.54
N CYS A 15 -1.69 -11.17 -4.43
CA CYS A 15 -1.14 -12.31 -5.15
C CYS A 15 -0.24 -13.21 -4.30
N ASP A 16 -0.14 -12.98 -3.01
CA ASP A 16 0.65 -13.77 -2.06
C ASP A 16 2.15 -13.81 -2.33
N ASN A 17 2.65 -12.93 -3.21
CA ASN A 17 4.10 -12.76 -3.39
C ASN A 17 4.65 -11.84 -2.30
N ASP A 18 5.97 -11.80 -2.17
CA ASP A 18 6.60 -10.91 -1.20
C ASP A 18 6.27 -9.45 -1.54
N SER A 19 5.88 -8.68 -0.54
CA SER A 19 5.62 -7.26 -0.73
C SER A 19 6.92 -6.49 -0.91
N VAL A 20 6.84 -5.37 -1.63
CA VAL A 20 7.97 -4.44 -1.78
C VAL A 20 7.62 -3.06 -1.26
N ILE A 21 6.32 -2.73 -1.15
CA ILE A 21 5.88 -1.45 -0.61
C ILE A 21 4.73 -1.66 0.37
N LEU A 22 4.61 -0.70 1.28
CA LEU A 22 3.48 -0.56 2.19
C LEU A 22 2.84 0.81 1.94
N ILE A 23 1.55 0.82 1.70
CA ILE A 23 0.77 2.06 1.60
C ILE A 23 -0.07 2.18 2.86
N ASP A 24 0.12 3.26 3.59
CA ASP A 24 -0.55 3.51 4.86
C ASP A 24 -1.55 4.64 4.67
N PHE A 25 -2.82 4.37 4.98
CA PHE A 25 -3.90 5.34 4.91
C PHE A 25 -4.34 5.68 6.33
N THR A 26 -4.11 6.91 6.76
CA THR A 26 -4.54 7.37 8.08
C THR A 26 -5.30 8.68 7.96
N GLU A 27 -6.32 8.85 8.82
CA GLU A 27 -7.03 10.11 8.95
C GLU A 27 -6.50 10.85 10.17
N ASP A 28 -6.02 12.07 9.97
CA ASP A 28 -5.47 12.88 11.06
C ASP A 28 -6.55 13.38 12.02
N THR A 29 -7.82 13.37 11.60
CA THR A 29 -8.94 13.88 12.39
C THR A 29 -9.47 12.88 13.41
N LYS A 30 -9.04 11.63 13.33
CA LYS A 30 -9.51 10.58 14.23
C LYS A 30 -8.33 10.02 15.02
N PRO A 31 -8.12 10.49 16.24
CA PRO A 31 -6.93 10.08 17.02
C PRO A 31 -6.89 8.58 17.35
N ASN A 32 -8.02 7.88 17.28
CA ASN A 32 -8.09 6.45 17.53
C ASN A 32 -8.10 5.62 16.27
N ASP A 33 -7.92 6.24 15.11
CA ASP A 33 -7.91 5.52 13.84
C ASP A 33 -6.60 4.75 13.72
N LEU A 34 -6.69 3.43 13.59
CA LEU A 34 -5.54 2.56 13.39
C LEU A 34 -5.02 2.63 11.97
N GLY A 35 -5.77 3.31 11.08
CA GLY A 35 -5.42 3.39 9.68
C GLY A 35 -5.65 2.09 8.93
N THR A 36 -5.46 2.14 7.64
CA THR A 36 -5.52 0.97 6.77
C THR A 36 -4.16 0.82 6.10
N ARG A 37 -3.66 -0.40 6.06
CA ARG A 37 -2.38 -0.70 5.43
C ARG A 37 -2.58 -1.66 4.28
N LEU A 38 -1.89 -1.39 3.18
CA LEU A 38 -1.94 -2.21 1.99
C LEU A 38 -0.52 -2.59 1.58
N TYR A 39 -0.26 -3.88 1.52
CA TYR A 39 1.04 -4.40 1.11
C TYR A 39 0.96 -4.87 -0.34
N LEU A 40 1.88 -4.44 -1.17
CA LEU A 40 1.89 -4.77 -2.59
C LEU A 40 3.25 -5.28 -3.03
N CYS A 41 3.25 -6.29 -3.89
CA CYS A 41 4.45 -6.75 -4.57
C CYS A 41 4.78 -5.83 -5.75
N GLU A 42 5.91 -6.09 -6.40
CA GLU A 42 6.37 -5.26 -7.54
C GLU A 42 5.33 -5.22 -8.65
N ASP A 43 4.77 -6.36 -9.01
CA ASP A 43 3.79 -6.44 -10.10
C ASP A 43 2.51 -5.68 -9.76
N CYS A 44 2.00 -5.87 -8.55
CA CYS A 44 0.77 -5.18 -8.12
C CYS A 44 1.01 -3.68 -7.98
N LYS A 45 2.19 -3.28 -7.53
CA LYS A 45 2.58 -1.88 -7.47
C LYS A 45 2.52 -1.24 -8.85
N ARG A 46 3.12 -1.88 -9.85
CA ARG A 46 3.11 -1.39 -11.22
C ARG A 46 1.72 -1.32 -11.79
N ASN A 47 0.91 -2.35 -11.52
CA ASN A 47 -0.47 -2.37 -11.98
C ASN A 47 -1.27 -1.21 -11.39
N LEU A 48 -1.09 -0.92 -10.12
CA LEU A 48 -1.76 0.21 -9.47
C LEU A 48 -1.33 1.54 -10.10
N ILE A 49 -0.05 1.72 -10.37
CA ILE A 49 0.45 2.92 -11.02
C ILE A 49 -0.17 3.08 -12.41
N ASP A 50 -0.26 2.00 -13.18
CA ASP A 50 -0.87 2.04 -14.52
C ASP A 50 -2.34 2.44 -14.46
N ILE A 51 -3.07 1.99 -13.45
CA ILE A 51 -4.47 2.34 -13.25
C ILE A 51 -4.60 3.83 -12.87
N LEU A 52 -3.70 4.34 -12.06
CA LEU A 52 -3.79 5.70 -11.54
C LEU A 52 -3.22 6.77 -12.47
N LEU A 53 -2.25 6.42 -13.32
CA LEU A 53 -1.58 7.39 -14.18
C LEU A 53 -2.52 8.20 -15.08
N PRO A 54 -3.61 7.63 -15.65
CA PRO A 54 -4.53 8.42 -16.48
C PRO A 54 -5.34 9.44 -15.70
N PHE A 55 -5.37 9.35 -14.40
CA PHE A 55 -6.13 10.27 -13.56
C PHE A 55 -5.25 11.45 -13.15
#